data_2eb2d67704139b121d8e5c59b1788146
#
_entry.id   2eb2d67704139b121d8e5c59b1788146
#
_cell.length_a   1.000
_cell.length_b   1.000
_cell.length_c   1.000
_cell.angle_alpha   90.00
_cell.angle_beta   90.00
_cell.angle_gamma   90.00
#
_symmetry.space_group_name_H-M   'P 1'
#
loop_
_entity.id
_entity.type
_entity.pdbx_description
1 polymer ?
#
loop_
_entity_poly.entity_id
_entity_poly.type
_entity_poly.pdbx_seq_one_letter_code
_entity_poly.pdbx_strand_id
1 'polypeptide(L)'
;MPSTLALTPAVAPVRAVPEPALRARLAVYGGPGEPPADEELTDPDAAGLIESLCDAVADRSPVPAPAVREVVENLVHAGFADALVSVLDGGAVVRVTDHGPGIDDLELALTPGVSGAGPAERAVVRGVGCGLPLARDLMAAAGGSLQIAVNLGGGTAVTLALAPPAAAPPPAEAPCSEAAREILALLLEVGAATPETLAHELRRPRAECGRELSLLQHRALVIREAGGARRLTDAGAALVATLF
;
A
#
# COMPACT_ATOMS: atom_id res chain seq x y z
N MET A 1 46.54 54.92 -35.05
CA MET A 1 46.48 53.82 -34.11
C MET A 1 45.09 53.20 -34.17
N PRO A 2 44.87 52.08 -34.87
CA PRO A 2 43.55 51.47 -34.91
C PRO A 2 43.35 50.59 -33.65
N SER A 3 42.24 50.79 -32.94
CA SER A 3 41.79 50.07 -31.76
C SER A 3 41.26 48.71 -32.18
N THR A 4 41.89 47.63 -31.73
CA THR A 4 41.45 46.26 -31.99
C THR A 4 40.34 45.93 -31.02
N LEU A 5 39.09 45.83 -31.50
CA LEU A 5 38.00 45.28 -30.76
C LEU A 5 38.15 43.77 -30.68
N ALA A 6 38.40 43.27 -29.46
CA ALA A 6 38.37 41.83 -29.17
C ALA A 6 36.93 41.31 -29.23
N LEU A 7 36.67 40.41 -30.18
CA LEU A 7 35.43 39.64 -30.20
C LEU A 7 35.48 38.61 -29.06
N THR A 8 34.57 38.75 -28.09
CA THR A 8 34.30 37.70 -27.08
C THR A 8 33.56 36.56 -27.77
N PRO A 9 34.02 35.29 -27.68
CA PRO A 9 33.31 34.20 -28.29
C PRO A 9 31.98 33.99 -27.55
N ALA A 10 30.89 33.91 -28.34
CA ALA A 10 29.55 33.58 -27.84
C ALA A 10 29.60 32.15 -27.28
N VAL A 11 29.34 32.02 -25.98
CA VAL A 11 29.12 30.71 -25.34
C VAL A 11 27.86 30.12 -25.91
N ALA A 12 27.98 28.98 -26.61
CA ALA A 12 26.83 28.25 -27.13
C ALA A 12 25.91 27.81 -25.92
N PRO A 13 24.58 27.90 -26.07
CA PRO A 13 23.67 27.47 -24.99
C PRO A 13 23.93 25.99 -24.71
N VAL A 14 24.21 25.67 -23.44
CA VAL A 14 24.26 24.29 -22.95
C VAL A 14 22.90 23.69 -23.20
N ARG A 15 22.86 22.67 -24.06
CA ARG A 15 21.64 21.92 -24.33
C ARG A 15 21.24 21.24 -23.02
N ALA A 16 20.12 21.70 -22.42
CA ALA A 16 19.59 21.07 -21.22
C ALA A 16 19.35 19.59 -21.52
N VAL A 17 19.98 18.73 -20.71
CA VAL A 17 19.64 17.29 -20.71
C VAL A 17 18.22 17.22 -20.19
N PRO A 18 17.27 16.61 -20.94
CA PRO A 18 15.91 16.47 -20.44
C PRO A 18 15.96 15.70 -19.12
N GLU A 19 15.33 16.23 -18.10
CA GLU A 19 15.14 15.48 -16.85
C GLU A 19 14.39 14.18 -17.17
N PRO A 20 14.76 13.06 -16.52
CA PRO A 20 14.07 11.80 -16.73
C PRO A 20 12.59 12.00 -16.40
N ALA A 21 11.69 11.59 -17.31
CA ALA A 21 10.25 11.67 -17.10
C ALA A 21 9.87 10.87 -15.84
N LEU A 22 8.97 11.44 -15.05
CA LEU A 22 8.34 10.74 -13.93
C LEU A 22 7.46 9.61 -14.50
N ARG A 23 7.31 8.54 -13.74
CA ARG A 23 6.54 7.37 -14.16
C ARG A 23 5.76 6.76 -13.01
N ALA A 24 4.62 6.19 -13.34
CA ALA A 24 3.82 5.39 -12.45
C ALA A 24 3.12 4.27 -13.23
N ARG A 25 2.81 3.18 -12.57
CA ARG A 25 2.06 2.06 -13.16
C ARG A 25 0.61 2.10 -12.70
N LEU A 26 -0.29 1.78 -13.64
CA LEU A 26 -1.69 1.52 -13.35
C LEU A 26 -1.98 0.04 -13.65
N ALA A 27 -2.44 -0.71 -12.66
CA ALA A 27 -2.83 -2.12 -12.79
C ALA A 27 -4.33 -2.27 -12.55
N VAL A 28 -5.07 -2.76 -13.53
CA VAL A 28 -6.52 -2.97 -13.44
C VAL A 28 -6.83 -4.46 -13.41
N TYR A 29 -7.44 -4.91 -12.34
CA TYR A 29 -7.77 -6.32 -12.11
C TYR A 29 -9.23 -6.59 -12.50
N GLY A 30 -9.46 -7.42 -13.53
CA GLY A 30 -10.79 -7.76 -14.05
C GLY A 30 -11.53 -8.76 -13.16
N GLY A 31 -10.83 -9.75 -12.61
CA GLY A 31 -11.44 -10.78 -11.78
C GLY A 31 -10.45 -11.83 -11.27
N PRO A 32 -10.92 -12.78 -10.46
CA PRO A 32 -10.06 -13.84 -9.93
C PRO A 32 -9.47 -14.71 -11.06
N GLY A 33 -8.13 -14.80 -11.10
CA GLY A 33 -7.41 -15.65 -12.06
C GLY A 33 -7.08 -14.97 -13.39
N GLU A 34 -7.53 -13.75 -13.62
CA GLU A 34 -7.12 -12.96 -14.79
C GLU A 34 -5.88 -12.12 -14.45
N PRO A 35 -4.87 -12.04 -15.34
CA PRO A 35 -3.77 -11.12 -15.15
C PRO A 35 -4.28 -9.68 -15.20
N PRO A 36 -3.70 -8.76 -14.43
CA PRO A 36 -4.08 -7.35 -14.49
C PRO A 36 -3.72 -6.77 -15.86
N ALA A 37 -4.55 -5.84 -16.35
CA ALA A 37 -4.17 -4.96 -17.43
C ALA A 37 -3.21 -3.89 -16.85
N ASP A 38 -1.94 -3.97 -17.25
CA ASP A 38 -0.88 -3.06 -16.81
C ASP A 38 -0.66 -1.95 -17.84
N GLU A 39 -0.59 -0.73 -17.36
CA GLU A 39 -0.28 0.47 -18.15
C GLU A 39 0.79 1.29 -17.42
N GLU A 40 1.84 1.73 -18.12
CA GLU A 40 2.82 2.67 -17.60
C GLU A 40 2.49 4.08 -18.12
N LEU A 41 2.29 5.01 -17.19
CA LEU A 41 2.04 6.41 -17.45
C LEU A 41 3.31 7.20 -17.15
N THR A 42 3.67 8.11 -18.04
CA THR A 42 4.88 8.95 -17.95
C THR A 42 4.57 10.38 -18.25
N ASP A 43 5.15 11.31 -17.48
CA ASP A 43 5.04 12.74 -17.73
C ASP A 43 6.34 13.45 -17.28
N PRO A 44 6.79 14.50 -17.95
CA PRO A 44 7.93 15.29 -17.51
C PRO A 44 7.69 16.03 -16.20
N ASP A 45 6.42 16.27 -15.82
CA ASP A 45 6.08 16.96 -14.59
C ASP A 45 5.06 16.18 -13.74
N ALA A 46 5.13 16.40 -12.41
CA ALA A 46 4.30 15.70 -11.45
C ALA A 46 2.80 16.02 -11.59
N ALA A 47 2.45 17.24 -11.96
CA ALA A 47 1.04 17.63 -12.10
C ALA A 47 0.39 16.92 -13.28
N GLY A 48 1.09 16.83 -14.41
CA GLY A 48 0.62 16.09 -15.59
C GLY A 48 0.46 14.59 -15.31
N LEU A 49 1.42 13.98 -14.59
CA LEU A 49 1.34 12.58 -14.22
C LEU A 49 0.18 12.29 -13.25
N ILE A 50 -0.04 13.16 -12.25
CA ILE A 50 -1.18 13.07 -11.32
C ILE A 50 -2.50 13.16 -12.08
N GLU A 51 -2.64 14.12 -13.00
CA GLU A 51 -3.85 14.30 -13.81
C GLU A 51 -4.14 13.03 -14.62
N SER A 52 -3.13 12.52 -15.33
CA SER A 52 -3.24 11.30 -16.15
C SER A 52 -3.64 10.08 -15.31
N LEU A 53 -3.07 9.92 -14.12
CA LEU A 53 -3.44 8.83 -13.19
C LEU A 53 -4.89 9.00 -12.70
N CYS A 54 -5.29 10.21 -12.30
CA CYS A 54 -6.64 10.46 -11.81
C CYS A 54 -7.71 10.20 -12.89
N ASP A 55 -7.47 10.65 -14.12
CA ASP A 55 -8.36 10.41 -15.25
C ASP A 55 -8.47 8.92 -15.57
N ALA A 56 -7.33 8.23 -15.63
CA ALA A 56 -7.30 6.79 -15.90
C ALA A 56 -8.01 5.96 -14.82
N VAL A 57 -7.97 6.38 -13.56
CA VAL A 57 -8.71 5.75 -12.46
C VAL A 57 -10.19 6.09 -12.54
N ALA A 58 -10.56 7.34 -12.82
CA ALA A 58 -11.96 7.77 -12.90
C ALA A 58 -12.75 7.01 -13.97
N ASP A 59 -12.12 6.64 -15.08
CA ASP A 59 -12.72 5.83 -16.14
C ASP A 59 -13.00 4.37 -15.71
N ARG A 60 -12.37 3.90 -14.62
CA ARG A 60 -12.35 2.48 -14.21
C ARG A 60 -12.87 2.22 -12.81
N SER A 61 -13.16 3.28 -12.04
CA SER A 61 -13.53 3.16 -10.63
C SER A 61 -14.58 4.19 -10.24
N PRO A 62 -15.65 3.79 -9.53
CA PRO A 62 -16.63 4.68 -8.92
C PRO A 62 -16.14 5.32 -7.61
N VAL A 63 -14.92 5.06 -7.16
CA VAL A 63 -14.33 5.72 -5.97
C VAL A 63 -14.29 7.24 -6.22
N PRO A 64 -14.70 8.08 -5.25
CA PRO A 64 -14.76 9.53 -5.43
C PRO A 64 -13.44 10.10 -5.95
N ALA A 65 -13.46 10.67 -7.17
CA ALA A 65 -12.27 11.21 -7.80
C ALA A 65 -11.49 12.23 -6.93
N PRO A 66 -12.13 13.08 -6.11
CA PRO A 66 -11.39 13.93 -5.17
C PRO A 66 -10.60 13.14 -4.13
N ALA A 67 -11.13 12.01 -3.63
CA ALA A 67 -10.41 11.17 -2.67
C ALA A 67 -9.21 10.47 -3.34
N VAL A 68 -9.37 9.99 -4.58
CA VAL A 68 -8.28 9.41 -5.37
C VAL A 68 -7.17 10.44 -5.58
N ARG A 69 -7.52 11.66 -5.95
CA ARG A 69 -6.58 12.76 -6.20
C ARG A 69 -5.72 13.03 -4.96
N GLU A 70 -6.33 13.19 -3.78
CA GLU A 70 -5.59 13.46 -2.53
C GLU A 70 -4.57 12.35 -2.22
N VAL A 71 -4.90 11.10 -2.53
CA VAL A 71 -3.99 9.98 -2.31
C VAL A 71 -2.91 9.91 -3.39
N VAL A 72 -3.23 10.15 -4.66
CA VAL A 72 -2.26 10.16 -5.77
C VAL A 72 -1.28 11.33 -5.62
N GLU A 73 -1.71 12.50 -5.13
CA GLU A 73 -0.84 13.63 -4.85
C GLU A 73 0.26 13.31 -3.82
N ASN A 74 0.03 12.34 -2.91
CA ASN A 74 1.07 11.91 -1.97
C ASN A 74 2.26 11.21 -2.64
N LEU A 75 2.12 10.70 -3.86
CA LEU A 75 3.24 10.14 -4.63
C LEU A 75 4.36 11.15 -4.90
N VAL A 76 4.06 12.46 -4.85
CA VAL A 76 5.06 13.53 -4.96
C VAL A 76 6.07 13.44 -3.81
N HIS A 77 5.62 13.15 -2.59
CA HIS A 77 6.49 12.98 -1.42
C HIS A 77 7.42 11.77 -1.55
N ALA A 78 6.97 10.75 -2.29
CA ALA A 78 7.76 9.56 -2.61
C ALA A 78 8.65 9.74 -3.85
N GLY A 79 8.58 10.91 -4.53
CA GLY A 79 9.26 11.13 -5.81
C GLY A 79 8.82 10.13 -6.89
N PHE A 80 7.60 9.58 -6.80
CA PHE A 80 7.05 8.51 -7.63
C PHE A 80 7.91 7.22 -7.62
N ALA A 81 8.65 6.96 -6.53
CA ALA A 81 9.47 5.76 -6.40
C ALA A 81 8.61 4.49 -6.45
N ASP A 82 8.72 3.73 -7.53
CA ASP A 82 7.94 2.52 -7.83
C ASP A 82 6.42 2.72 -7.62
N ALA A 83 5.93 3.90 -8.01
CA ALA A 83 4.53 4.26 -7.86
C ALA A 83 3.61 3.30 -8.64
N LEU A 84 2.66 2.70 -7.93
CA LEU A 84 1.67 1.80 -8.51
C LEU A 84 0.27 2.15 -8.01
N VAL A 85 -0.64 2.37 -8.95
CA VAL A 85 -2.07 2.49 -8.69
C VAL A 85 -2.76 1.20 -9.13
N SER A 86 -3.48 0.54 -8.24
CA SER A 86 -4.23 -0.69 -8.53
C SER A 86 -5.72 -0.45 -8.41
N VAL A 87 -6.48 -0.81 -9.46
CA VAL A 87 -7.94 -0.83 -9.46
C VAL A 87 -8.40 -2.28 -9.30
N LEU A 88 -9.13 -2.57 -8.24
CA LEU A 88 -9.47 -3.90 -7.76
C LEU A 88 -11.00 -4.03 -7.58
N ASP A 89 -11.48 -5.24 -7.44
CA ASP A 89 -12.88 -5.57 -7.12
C ASP A 89 -13.90 -4.87 -8.04
N GLY A 90 -13.66 -4.95 -9.35
CA GLY A 90 -14.53 -4.33 -10.35
C GLY A 90 -14.57 -2.81 -10.25
N GLY A 91 -13.52 -2.18 -9.74
CA GLY A 91 -13.41 -0.75 -9.54
C GLY A 91 -13.78 -0.26 -8.14
N ALA A 92 -14.36 -1.11 -7.28
CA ALA A 92 -14.79 -0.69 -5.95
C ALA A 92 -13.63 -0.35 -5.00
N VAL A 93 -12.41 -0.80 -5.31
CA VAL A 93 -11.22 -0.57 -4.51
C VAL A 93 -10.12 0.06 -5.37
N VAL A 94 -9.55 1.15 -4.88
CA VAL A 94 -8.33 1.78 -5.45
C VAL A 94 -7.24 1.72 -4.40
N ARG A 95 -6.09 1.16 -4.78
CA ARG A 95 -4.91 1.10 -3.92
C ARG A 95 -3.74 1.80 -4.58
N VAL A 96 -3.14 2.74 -3.86
CA VAL A 96 -1.96 3.49 -4.28
C VAL A 96 -0.78 3.07 -3.40
N THR A 97 0.32 2.68 -4.01
CA THR A 97 1.53 2.24 -3.31
C THR A 97 2.77 2.91 -3.88
N ASP A 98 3.75 3.14 -3.02
CA ASP A 98 5.06 3.67 -3.34
C ASP A 98 6.17 2.96 -2.54
N HIS A 99 7.43 3.23 -2.90
CA HIS A 99 8.63 2.85 -2.15
C HIS A 99 9.44 4.09 -1.73
N GLY A 100 8.73 5.18 -1.41
CA GLY A 100 9.31 6.40 -0.85
C GLY A 100 9.72 6.26 0.62
N PRO A 101 9.93 7.38 1.31
CA PRO A 101 10.35 7.39 2.71
C PRO A 101 9.31 6.80 3.68
N GLY A 102 8.05 6.63 3.23
CA GLY A 102 6.97 6.17 4.08
C GLY A 102 6.37 7.26 4.97
N ILE A 103 5.50 6.86 5.88
CA ILE A 103 4.85 7.71 6.89
C ILE A 103 5.23 7.17 8.26
N ASP A 104 5.96 7.97 9.06
CA ASP A 104 6.45 7.56 10.38
C ASP A 104 5.31 7.33 11.39
N ASP A 105 4.29 8.19 11.37
CA ASP A 105 3.14 8.13 12.26
C ASP A 105 1.83 8.18 11.45
N LEU A 106 1.22 6.99 11.28
CA LEU A 106 0.00 6.83 10.49
C LEU A 106 -1.22 7.50 11.15
N GLU A 107 -1.27 7.58 12.47
CA GLU A 107 -2.38 8.24 13.18
C GLU A 107 -2.27 9.75 13.03
N LEU A 108 -1.05 10.27 13.15
CA LEU A 108 -0.75 11.69 12.98
C LEU A 108 -1.02 12.15 11.53
N ALA A 109 -0.74 11.29 10.54
CA ALA A 109 -1.00 11.58 9.12
C ALA A 109 -2.49 11.74 8.79
N LEU A 110 -3.37 11.18 9.61
CA LEU A 110 -4.82 11.35 9.52
C LEU A 110 -5.36 12.55 10.33
N THR A 111 -4.47 13.31 10.97
CA THR A 111 -4.84 14.51 11.74
C THR A 111 -4.78 15.76 10.85
N PRO A 112 -5.88 16.53 10.71
CA PRO A 112 -5.88 17.74 9.89
C PRO A 112 -4.81 18.76 10.30
N GLY A 113 -4.11 19.35 9.32
CA GLY A 113 -3.10 20.38 9.53
C GLY A 113 -1.68 19.84 9.77
N VAL A 114 -1.47 18.53 9.75
CA VAL A 114 -0.14 17.92 9.83
C VAL A 114 0.34 17.59 8.41
N SER A 115 1.48 18.16 8.01
CA SER A 115 2.11 17.90 6.70
C SER A 115 3.60 17.74 6.84
N GLY A 116 4.14 16.64 6.29
CA GLY A 116 5.58 16.46 6.11
C GLY A 116 6.15 17.20 4.90
N ALA A 117 5.30 17.89 4.09
CA ALA A 117 5.70 18.50 2.82
C ALA A 117 6.73 19.61 2.98
N GLY A 118 7.83 19.51 2.21
CA GLY A 118 8.82 20.58 2.04
C GLY A 118 8.30 21.74 1.17
N PRO A 119 9.04 22.89 1.09
CA PRO A 119 8.63 24.05 0.30
C PRO A 119 8.46 23.76 -1.19
N ALA A 120 9.28 22.88 -1.78
CA ALA A 120 9.22 22.52 -3.20
C ALA A 120 8.00 21.65 -3.52
N GLU A 121 7.64 20.75 -2.63
CA GLU A 121 6.48 19.85 -2.77
C GLU A 121 5.17 20.63 -2.65
N ARG A 122 5.10 21.66 -1.81
CA ARG A 122 3.93 22.54 -1.66
C ARG A 122 3.59 23.35 -2.89
N ALA A 123 4.51 23.47 -3.85
CA ALA A 123 4.25 24.13 -5.12
C ALA A 123 3.42 23.24 -6.07
N VAL A 124 3.50 21.93 -5.91
CA VAL A 124 2.83 20.93 -6.74
C VAL A 124 1.55 20.40 -6.06
N VAL A 125 1.63 20.19 -4.74
CA VAL A 125 0.55 19.63 -3.92
C VAL A 125 -0.31 20.76 -3.34
N ARG A 126 -1.62 20.72 -3.59
CA ARG A 126 -2.58 21.75 -3.12
C ARG A 126 -2.73 21.81 -1.59
N GLY A 127 -2.16 20.81 -0.86
CA GLY A 127 -2.50 20.55 0.52
C GLY A 127 -1.57 21.18 1.55
N VAL A 128 -2.15 21.73 2.58
CA VAL A 128 -1.51 22.18 3.82
C VAL A 128 -1.59 21.09 4.91
N GLY A 129 -1.37 19.82 4.56
CA GLY A 129 -1.46 18.69 5.50
C GLY A 129 -2.89 18.21 5.77
N CYS A 130 -3.79 18.34 4.79
CA CYS A 130 -5.18 17.90 4.92
C CYS A 130 -5.57 16.81 3.92
N GLY A 131 -4.68 16.33 3.06
CA GLY A 131 -4.98 15.41 1.97
C GLY A 131 -5.57 14.09 2.45
N LEU A 132 -4.85 13.34 3.26
CA LEU A 132 -5.33 12.05 3.79
C LEU A 132 -6.56 12.19 4.71
N PRO A 133 -6.64 13.17 5.63
CA PRO A 133 -7.88 13.44 6.37
C PRO A 133 -9.07 13.73 5.45
N LEU A 134 -8.89 14.57 4.41
CA LEU A 134 -9.94 14.88 3.45
C LEU A 134 -10.37 13.65 2.65
N ALA A 135 -9.40 12.86 2.15
CA ALA A 135 -9.69 11.62 1.44
C ALA A 135 -10.50 10.65 2.33
N ARG A 136 -10.14 10.51 3.61
CA ARG A 136 -10.88 9.69 4.57
C ARG A 136 -12.33 10.17 4.73
N ASP A 137 -12.53 11.47 4.89
CA ASP A 137 -13.85 12.05 5.10
C ASP A 137 -14.73 11.93 3.84
N LEU A 138 -14.13 12.09 2.64
CA LEU A 138 -14.79 11.86 1.35
C LEU A 138 -15.20 10.40 1.18
N MET A 139 -14.32 9.45 1.55
CA MET A 139 -14.65 8.04 1.52
C MET A 139 -15.76 7.69 2.51
N ALA A 140 -15.70 8.22 3.73
CA ALA A 140 -16.75 8.02 4.72
C ALA A 140 -18.11 8.56 4.24
N ALA A 141 -18.14 9.74 3.61
CA ALA A 141 -19.35 10.32 3.02
C ALA A 141 -19.93 9.46 1.88
N ALA A 142 -19.07 8.75 1.14
CA ALA A 142 -19.47 7.80 0.09
C ALA A 142 -19.82 6.39 0.64
N GLY A 143 -19.85 6.19 1.95
CA GLY A 143 -20.09 4.89 2.58
C GLY A 143 -18.92 3.92 2.48
N GLY A 144 -17.72 4.43 2.18
CA GLY A 144 -16.49 3.67 2.05
C GLY A 144 -15.51 3.89 3.21
N SER A 145 -14.27 3.46 2.99
CA SER A 145 -13.19 3.57 3.97
C SER A 145 -11.85 3.92 3.32
N LEU A 146 -10.95 4.50 4.11
CA LEU A 146 -9.55 4.70 3.77
C LEU A 146 -8.69 3.95 4.79
N GLN A 147 -7.71 3.18 4.31
CA GLN A 147 -6.71 2.49 5.13
C GLN A 147 -5.31 2.87 4.67
N ILE A 148 -4.40 3.05 5.63
CA ILE A 148 -2.99 3.32 5.37
C ILE A 148 -2.17 2.21 6.03
N ALA A 149 -1.15 1.73 5.33
CA ALA A 149 -0.23 0.72 5.82
C ALA A 149 1.18 0.98 5.31
N VAL A 150 2.17 0.42 5.97
CA VAL A 150 3.54 0.35 5.44
C VAL A 150 3.55 -0.64 4.28
N ASN A 151 4.15 -0.25 3.14
CA ASN A 151 4.28 -1.11 1.99
C ASN A 151 5.35 -2.19 2.22
N LEU A 152 5.25 -3.31 1.49
CA LEU A 152 6.27 -4.37 1.51
C LEU A 152 7.59 -3.83 0.95
N GLY A 153 8.66 -3.93 1.75
CA GLY A 153 9.96 -3.40 1.36
C GLY A 153 10.18 -1.92 1.72
N GLY A 154 9.20 -1.25 2.33
CA GLY A 154 9.22 0.17 2.69
C GLY A 154 8.28 1.02 1.84
N GLY A 155 8.08 2.29 2.22
CA GLY A 155 7.12 3.19 1.57
C GLY A 155 5.70 3.07 2.12
N THR A 156 4.72 3.56 1.37
CA THR A 156 3.33 3.67 1.82
C THR A 156 2.38 2.87 0.93
N ALA A 157 1.34 2.33 1.51
CA ALA A 157 0.19 1.75 0.83
C ALA A 157 -1.09 2.39 1.36
N VAL A 158 -1.84 3.09 0.50
CA VAL A 158 -3.15 3.65 0.83
C VAL A 158 -4.21 2.92 0.03
N THR A 159 -5.24 2.44 0.71
CA THR A 159 -6.38 1.73 0.10
C THR A 159 -7.66 2.52 0.34
N LEU A 160 -8.36 2.84 -0.74
CA LEU A 160 -9.70 3.43 -0.78
C LEU A 160 -10.67 2.34 -1.18
N ALA A 161 -11.69 2.06 -0.37
CA ALA A 161 -12.72 1.06 -0.67
C ALA A 161 -14.12 1.64 -0.47
N LEU A 162 -15.00 1.53 -1.46
CA LEU A 162 -16.39 2.05 -1.42
C LEU A 162 -17.32 1.25 -0.51
N ALA A 163 -17.14 -0.05 -0.43
CA ALA A 163 -17.69 -0.81 0.66
C ALA A 163 -16.55 -0.98 1.67
N PRO A 164 -16.79 -0.90 2.99
CA PRO A 164 -15.88 -1.60 3.86
C PRO A 164 -15.77 -2.97 3.21
N PRO A 165 -14.55 -3.53 3.04
CA PRO A 165 -14.44 -4.93 2.63
C PRO A 165 -15.40 -5.60 3.57
N ALA A 166 -16.56 -6.08 3.03
CA ALA A 166 -17.60 -6.71 3.82
C ALA A 166 -16.79 -7.66 4.64
N ALA A 167 -16.71 -7.38 5.99
CA ALA A 167 -15.76 -8.07 6.84
C ALA A 167 -15.88 -9.48 6.36
N ALA A 168 -14.84 -9.95 5.60
CA ALA A 168 -15.02 -11.08 4.67
C ALA A 168 -15.65 -12.08 5.55
N PRO A 169 -16.91 -12.52 5.35
CA PRO A 169 -17.62 -13.29 6.34
C PRO A 169 -16.58 -14.25 6.79
N PRO A 170 -16.17 -14.26 8.09
CA PRO A 170 -14.98 -14.93 8.55
C PRO A 170 -14.98 -16.21 7.76
N PRO A 171 -14.03 -16.45 6.82
CA PRO A 171 -14.16 -17.24 5.59
C PRO A 171 -14.92 -18.46 6.00
N ALA A 172 -16.18 -18.60 5.51
CA ALA A 172 -17.22 -19.42 6.12
C ALA A 172 -16.52 -20.73 6.43
N GLU A 173 -16.04 -20.85 7.62
CA GLU A 173 -15.16 -21.85 8.18
C GLU A 173 -14.59 -22.77 7.10
N ALA A 174 -13.66 -22.26 6.29
CA ALA A 174 -12.81 -23.16 5.51
C ALA A 174 -12.20 -24.07 6.60
N PRO A 175 -12.59 -25.34 6.66
CA PRO A 175 -12.23 -26.19 7.79
C PRO A 175 -10.74 -26.05 7.98
N CYS A 176 -10.30 -25.66 9.19
CA CYS A 176 -8.88 -25.52 9.47
C CYS A 176 -8.21 -26.77 8.92
N SER A 177 -7.20 -26.62 8.08
CA SER A 177 -6.44 -27.76 7.59
C SER A 177 -6.00 -28.58 8.79
N GLU A 178 -5.74 -29.87 8.61
CA GLU A 178 -5.22 -30.71 9.68
C GLU A 178 -3.97 -30.08 10.30
N ALA A 179 -3.05 -29.60 9.45
CA ALA A 179 -1.85 -28.91 9.87
C ALA A 179 -2.15 -27.63 10.69
N ALA A 180 -3.14 -26.84 10.29
CA ALA A 180 -3.53 -25.66 11.06
C ALA A 180 -4.08 -26.01 12.43
N ARG A 181 -4.90 -27.09 12.57
CA ARG A 181 -5.42 -27.55 13.85
C ARG A 181 -4.30 -28.03 14.78
N GLU A 182 -3.36 -28.83 14.27
CA GLU A 182 -2.21 -29.29 15.04
C GLU A 182 -1.34 -28.11 15.52
N ILE A 183 -1.10 -27.12 14.65
CA ILE A 183 -0.34 -25.90 15.02
C ILE A 183 -1.06 -25.15 16.13
N LEU A 184 -2.37 -24.93 16.01
CA LEU A 184 -3.15 -24.21 17.02
C LEU A 184 -3.17 -24.98 18.36
N ALA A 185 -3.37 -26.30 18.32
CA ALA A 185 -3.34 -27.15 19.51
C ALA A 185 -1.97 -27.09 20.22
N LEU A 186 -0.89 -27.23 19.46
CA LEU A 186 0.46 -27.17 20.03
C LEU A 186 0.76 -25.77 20.62
N LEU A 187 0.36 -24.69 19.95
CA LEU A 187 0.52 -23.33 20.46
C LEU A 187 -0.30 -23.09 21.75
N LEU A 188 -1.44 -23.77 21.92
CA LEU A 188 -2.19 -23.70 23.16
C LEU A 188 -1.42 -24.34 24.33
N GLU A 189 -0.73 -25.45 24.07
CA GLU A 189 0.04 -26.16 25.09
C GLU A 189 1.34 -25.42 25.47
N VAL A 190 2.12 -24.97 24.46
CA VAL A 190 3.45 -24.40 24.69
C VAL A 190 3.45 -22.88 24.86
N GLY A 191 2.32 -22.21 24.62
CA GLY A 191 2.15 -20.77 24.69
C GLY A 191 2.70 -20.02 23.47
N ALA A 192 3.96 -20.24 23.11
CA ALA A 192 4.57 -19.64 21.92
C ALA A 192 5.66 -20.56 21.34
N ALA A 193 5.76 -20.61 19.99
CA ALA A 193 6.76 -21.41 19.30
C ALA A 193 7.20 -20.78 17.98
N THR A 194 8.44 -21.09 17.56
CA THR A 194 8.94 -20.68 16.24
C THR A 194 8.46 -21.64 15.15
N PRO A 195 8.45 -21.23 13.87
CA PRO A 195 8.11 -22.14 12.77
C PRO A 195 9.00 -23.40 12.72
N GLU A 196 10.26 -23.29 13.14
CA GLU A 196 11.20 -24.39 13.25
C GLU A 196 10.78 -25.39 14.32
N THR A 197 10.44 -24.90 15.51
CA THR A 197 9.96 -25.73 16.62
C THR A 197 8.68 -26.46 16.24
N LEU A 198 7.72 -25.75 15.62
CA LEU A 198 6.47 -26.35 15.16
C LEU A 198 6.71 -27.44 14.12
N ALA A 199 7.59 -27.20 13.15
CA ALA A 199 7.94 -28.18 12.13
C ALA A 199 8.56 -29.45 12.73
N HIS A 200 9.42 -29.28 13.73
CA HIS A 200 10.06 -30.40 14.44
C HIS A 200 9.05 -31.23 15.26
N GLU A 201 8.26 -30.53 16.08
CA GLU A 201 7.30 -31.20 16.99
C GLU A 201 6.19 -31.92 16.23
N LEU A 202 5.64 -31.26 15.18
CA LEU A 202 4.56 -31.80 14.34
C LEU A 202 5.06 -32.75 13.25
N ARG A 203 6.38 -32.92 13.11
CA ARG A 203 7.02 -33.71 12.05
C ARG A 203 6.53 -33.36 10.66
N ARG A 204 6.31 -32.06 10.42
CA ARG A 204 5.86 -31.51 9.14
C ARG A 204 6.94 -30.69 8.47
N PRO A 205 6.92 -30.57 7.13
CA PRO A 205 7.85 -29.69 6.41
C PRO A 205 7.75 -28.24 6.90
N ARG A 206 8.91 -27.60 7.15
CA ARG A 206 8.98 -26.20 7.61
C ARG A 206 8.20 -25.25 6.68
N ALA A 207 8.26 -25.48 5.37
CA ALA A 207 7.54 -24.66 4.38
C ALA A 207 6.02 -24.77 4.53
N GLU A 208 5.50 -25.93 4.93
CA GLU A 208 4.08 -26.15 5.22
C GLU A 208 3.67 -25.39 6.48
N CYS A 209 4.39 -25.56 7.58
CA CYS A 209 4.14 -24.82 8.82
C CYS A 209 4.22 -23.31 8.61
N GLY A 210 5.15 -22.82 7.80
CA GLY A 210 5.27 -21.40 7.48
C GLY A 210 4.06 -20.86 6.71
N ARG A 211 3.54 -21.60 5.74
CA ARG A 211 2.32 -21.22 5.01
C ARG A 211 1.09 -21.20 5.92
N GLU A 212 0.90 -22.24 6.71
CA GLU A 212 -0.23 -22.32 7.64
C GLU A 212 -0.19 -21.21 8.70
N LEU A 213 0.98 -20.93 9.27
CA LEU A 213 1.16 -19.81 10.21
C LEU A 213 0.84 -18.44 9.56
N SER A 214 1.19 -18.25 8.29
CA SER A 214 0.84 -17.03 7.56
C SER A 214 -0.67 -16.90 7.38
N LEU A 215 -1.36 -18.00 7.03
CA LEU A 215 -2.81 -18.03 6.91
C LEU A 215 -3.49 -17.80 8.27
N LEU A 216 -3.00 -18.44 9.34
CA LEU A 216 -3.53 -18.25 10.70
C LEU A 216 -3.30 -16.81 11.20
N GLN A 217 -2.16 -16.20 10.85
CA GLN A 217 -1.88 -14.81 11.17
C GLN A 217 -2.79 -13.86 10.38
N HIS A 218 -3.03 -14.14 9.10
CA HIS A 218 -3.99 -13.36 8.28
C HIS A 218 -5.41 -13.42 8.85
N ARG A 219 -5.79 -14.56 9.43
CA ARG A 219 -7.08 -14.76 10.13
C ARG A 219 -7.10 -14.20 11.55
N ALA A 220 -6.04 -13.51 11.98
CA ALA A 220 -5.85 -12.99 13.33
C ALA A 220 -5.97 -14.04 14.45
N LEU A 221 -5.72 -15.32 14.16
CA LEU A 221 -5.73 -16.42 15.13
C LEU A 221 -4.41 -16.59 15.85
N VAL A 222 -3.31 -16.15 15.24
CA VAL A 222 -1.97 -16.09 15.82
C VAL A 222 -1.33 -14.73 15.58
N ILE A 223 -0.44 -14.32 16.50
CA ILE A 223 0.39 -13.12 16.35
C ILE A 223 1.86 -13.50 16.37
N ARG A 224 2.68 -12.65 15.74
CA ARG A 224 4.14 -12.79 15.76
C ARG A 224 4.70 -12.03 16.95
N GLU A 225 5.58 -12.68 17.70
CA GLU A 225 6.33 -12.09 18.79
C GLU A 225 7.77 -11.74 18.39
N ALA A 226 8.47 -11.02 19.27
CA ALA A 226 9.90 -10.77 19.14
C ALA A 226 10.65 -12.11 19.02
N GLY A 227 11.67 -12.19 18.15
CA GLY A 227 12.39 -13.43 17.88
C GLY A 227 11.70 -14.40 16.89
N GLY A 228 10.54 -14.01 16.33
CA GLY A 228 9.88 -14.79 15.27
C GLY A 228 8.95 -15.89 15.75
N ALA A 229 8.78 -16.06 17.06
CA ALA A 229 7.79 -16.97 17.63
C ALA A 229 6.36 -16.56 17.27
N ARG A 230 5.44 -17.50 17.35
CA ARG A 230 3.99 -17.28 17.17
C ARG A 230 3.27 -17.66 18.45
N ARG A 231 2.25 -16.88 18.80
CA ARG A 231 1.37 -17.13 19.95
C ARG A 231 -0.08 -17.02 19.51
N LEU A 232 -0.98 -17.75 20.16
CA LEU A 232 -2.42 -17.60 19.94
C LEU A 232 -2.89 -16.21 20.37
N THR A 233 -3.86 -15.70 19.62
CA THR A 233 -4.73 -14.59 20.07
C THR A 233 -5.89 -15.15 20.90
N ASP A 234 -6.68 -14.28 21.53
CA ASP A 234 -7.91 -14.68 22.22
C ASP A 234 -8.88 -15.37 21.24
N ALA A 235 -8.97 -14.90 20.00
CA ALA A 235 -9.76 -15.51 18.94
C ALA A 235 -9.21 -16.91 18.56
N GLY A 236 -7.88 -17.07 18.50
CA GLY A 236 -7.24 -18.34 18.24
C GLY A 236 -7.51 -19.35 19.36
N ALA A 237 -7.41 -18.94 20.61
CA ALA A 237 -7.70 -19.77 21.77
C ALA A 237 -9.18 -20.19 21.82
N ALA A 238 -10.11 -19.26 21.54
CA ALA A 238 -11.54 -19.55 21.46
C ALA A 238 -11.86 -20.55 20.34
N LEU A 239 -11.19 -20.43 19.17
CA LEU A 239 -11.36 -21.39 18.08
C LEU A 239 -10.91 -22.80 18.50
N VAL A 240 -9.74 -22.93 19.14
CA VAL A 240 -9.25 -24.25 19.62
C VAL A 240 -10.26 -24.89 20.56
N ALA A 241 -10.85 -24.13 21.49
CA ALA A 241 -11.88 -24.65 22.40
C ALA A 241 -13.15 -25.16 21.69
N THR A 242 -13.37 -24.81 20.43
CA THR A 242 -14.51 -25.31 19.62
C THR A 242 -14.12 -26.50 18.72
N LEU A 243 -12.82 -26.73 18.51
CA LEU A 243 -12.32 -27.80 17.64
C LEU A 243 -12.03 -29.10 18.37
N PHE A 244 -11.85 -29.03 19.69
CA PHE A 244 -11.53 -30.13 20.61
C PHE A 244 -12.46 -30.12 21.82
#